data_dd7c29c318271ae1ffc9639a50408bbc
#
_entry.id   dd7c29c318271ae1ffc9639a50408bbc
#
_cell.length_a   1.000
_cell.length_b   1.000
_cell.length_c   1.000
_cell.angle_alpha   90.00
_cell.angle_beta   90.00
_cell.angle_gamma   90.00
#
_symmetry.space_group_name_H-M   'P 1'
#
loop_
_entity.id
_entity.type
_entity.pdbx_description
1 polymer ?
#
loop_
_entity_poly.entity_id
_entity_poly.type
_entity_poly.pdbx_seq_one_letter_code
_entity_poly.pdbx_strand_id
1 'polypeptide(L)'
;VYKESLANLGEEGVRCICYNFMPVLDWARTDLLHPNPNGTSNLYFDWGAFAYFDIHILQRPGAREEWERISKGEAAGFLADTLRGRDIMAEVDALKAKATPQSDHDLVDTIVIKTQGFVSGNFKEGDPRPVEMFRELLDKYRNVTREDLRHNMKTWLEAIMPVCDRYDIDMCVHPDDPPFEILGLPRIVTCADDIRWFLDAVPNVHNGLTFCAGSLSAGAHNDLTPMAEAFHDRTHFVHMRSCHVFPNGNFTEASHLGGRADLIELARIFEKEEQRRGKPLPMRVDHGMTMLGDETRGYNAGYSFLGRMFALGQVQGILATVDRELGIKYQQPGFFD
;
A
#
# COMPACT_ATOMS: atom_id res chain seq x y z
N VAL A 1 -14.56 22.70 -2.31
CA VAL A 1 -13.36 22.52 -1.48
C VAL A 1 -12.27 21.81 -2.28
N TYR A 2 -12.37 20.50 -2.70
CA TYR A 2 -11.27 19.78 -3.32
C TYR A 2 -10.75 20.42 -4.62
N LYS A 3 -11.65 20.85 -5.53
CA LYS A 3 -11.28 21.57 -6.77
C LYS A 3 -10.53 22.88 -6.47
N GLU A 4 -10.91 23.58 -5.45
CA GLU A 4 -10.29 24.83 -5.02
C GLU A 4 -8.88 24.54 -4.43
N SER A 5 -8.76 23.48 -3.62
CA SER A 5 -7.45 23.04 -3.13
C SER A 5 -6.49 22.66 -4.27
N LEU A 6 -7.00 21.95 -5.30
CA LEU A 6 -6.21 21.64 -6.50
C LEU A 6 -5.79 22.90 -7.26
N ALA A 7 -6.70 23.88 -7.41
CA ALA A 7 -6.38 25.14 -8.08
C ALA A 7 -5.27 25.89 -7.31
N ASN A 8 -5.40 26.03 -5.99
CA ASN A 8 -4.40 26.68 -5.15
C ASN A 8 -3.04 25.97 -5.24
N LEU A 9 -3.00 24.63 -5.18
CA LEU A 9 -1.77 23.86 -5.36
C LEU A 9 -1.16 24.06 -6.76
N GLY A 10 -2.01 24.11 -7.78
CA GLY A 10 -1.58 24.36 -9.16
C GLY A 10 -0.99 25.76 -9.37
N GLU A 11 -1.56 26.78 -8.73
CA GLU A 11 -1.04 28.15 -8.72
C GLU A 11 0.34 28.22 -8.05
N GLU A 12 0.56 27.43 -6.98
CA GLU A 12 1.85 27.32 -6.30
C GLU A 12 2.84 26.37 -7.00
N GLY A 13 2.51 25.86 -8.19
CA GLY A 13 3.44 25.06 -9.00
C GLY A 13 3.46 23.56 -8.67
N VAL A 14 2.55 23.04 -7.86
CA VAL A 14 2.45 21.58 -7.63
C VAL A 14 1.91 20.91 -8.89
N ARG A 15 2.61 19.90 -9.40
CA ARG A 15 2.29 19.22 -10.67
C ARG A 15 2.03 17.72 -10.52
N CYS A 16 2.22 17.13 -9.34
CA CYS A 16 1.97 15.73 -9.08
C CYS A 16 1.35 15.56 -7.70
N ILE A 17 0.21 14.87 -7.61
CA ILE A 17 -0.52 14.64 -6.36
C ILE A 17 -0.85 13.17 -6.25
N CYS A 18 -0.21 12.49 -5.30
CA CYS A 18 -0.56 11.14 -4.90
C CYS A 18 -1.76 11.15 -3.96
N TYR A 19 -2.72 10.25 -4.20
CA TYR A 19 -3.92 10.13 -3.37
C TYR A 19 -4.33 8.67 -3.18
N ASN A 20 -5.01 8.39 -2.07
CA ASN A 20 -5.62 7.11 -1.78
C ASN A 20 -7.12 7.16 -2.04
N PHE A 21 -7.69 6.08 -2.58
CA PHE A 21 -9.15 5.91 -2.72
C PHE A 21 -9.61 4.64 -2.02
N MET A 22 -9.19 4.51 -0.76
CA MET A 22 -9.38 3.35 0.10
C MET A 22 -10.43 3.66 1.17
N PRO A 23 -11.54 2.90 1.25
CA PRO A 23 -12.53 3.11 2.29
C PRO A 23 -11.97 2.69 3.66
N VAL A 24 -12.09 3.57 4.65
CA VAL A 24 -11.75 3.38 6.07
C VAL A 24 -10.27 3.10 6.34
N LEU A 25 -9.74 2.06 5.70
CA LEU A 25 -8.36 1.59 5.89
C LEU A 25 -7.43 2.18 4.83
N ASP A 26 -6.28 2.65 5.27
CA ASP A 26 -5.12 2.89 4.43
C ASP A 26 -4.32 1.57 4.28
N TRP A 27 -3.08 1.52 4.73
CA TRP A 27 -2.33 0.26 4.77
C TRP A 27 -2.66 -0.53 6.04
N ALA A 28 -2.54 -1.86 6.01
CA ALA A 28 -2.80 -2.72 7.15
C ALA A 28 -1.66 -3.71 7.39
N ARG A 29 -1.23 -3.81 8.65
CA ARG A 29 -0.23 -4.78 9.14
C ARG A 29 -0.65 -5.28 10.52
N THR A 30 -0.17 -6.45 10.91
CA THR A 30 -0.47 -7.07 12.21
C THR A 30 0.71 -7.00 13.19
N ASP A 31 1.90 -6.71 12.69
CA ASP A 31 3.12 -6.49 13.49
C ASP A 31 3.96 -5.40 12.81
N LEU A 32 4.39 -4.42 13.57
CA LEU A 32 5.13 -3.27 13.07
C LEU A 32 6.66 -3.39 13.25
N LEU A 33 7.10 -4.35 14.04
CA LEU A 33 8.51 -4.58 14.37
C LEU A 33 8.88 -6.06 14.28
N HIS A 34 8.33 -6.76 13.29
CA HIS A 34 8.59 -8.18 13.07
C HIS A 34 10.10 -8.43 12.84
N PRO A 35 10.75 -9.26 13.68
CA PRO A 35 12.20 -9.41 13.64
C PRO A 35 12.68 -10.17 12.41
N ASN A 36 13.76 -9.69 11.81
CA ASN A 36 14.48 -10.37 10.74
C ASN A 36 15.73 -11.08 11.28
N PRO A 37 16.20 -12.15 10.63
CA PRO A 37 17.40 -12.88 11.05
C PRO A 37 18.68 -12.03 11.14
N ASN A 38 18.73 -10.91 10.41
CA ASN A 38 19.87 -9.98 10.39
C ASN A 38 19.83 -8.91 11.49
N GLY A 39 18.90 -9.00 12.44
CA GLY A 39 18.75 -8.05 13.55
C GLY A 39 18.02 -6.77 13.22
N THR A 40 17.46 -6.63 12.01
CA THR A 40 16.51 -5.57 11.66
C THR A 40 15.09 -6.01 11.94
N SER A 41 14.12 -5.09 11.81
CA SER A 41 12.69 -5.44 11.86
C SER A 41 11.92 -4.76 10.72
N ASN A 42 10.84 -5.43 10.31
CA ASN A 42 9.97 -4.97 9.24
C ASN A 42 8.50 -5.01 9.65
N LEU A 43 7.68 -4.34 8.85
CA LEU A 43 6.23 -4.46 8.91
C LEU A 43 5.81 -5.83 8.40
N TYR A 44 4.90 -6.51 9.12
CA TYR A 44 4.46 -7.86 8.81
C TYR A 44 2.94 -7.99 8.87
N PHE A 45 2.39 -8.80 7.98
CA PHE A 45 0.97 -9.14 7.95
C PHE A 45 0.79 -10.64 8.12
N ASP A 46 0.02 -11.02 9.14
CA ASP A 46 -0.36 -12.39 9.47
C ASP A 46 -1.86 -12.57 9.32
N TRP A 47 -2.28 -13.50 8.47
CA TRP A 47 -3.68 -13.77 8.21
C TRP A 47 -4.41 -14.32 9.44
N GLY A 48 -3.77 -15.20 10.23
CA GLY A 48 -4.36 -15.75 11.45
C GLY A 48 -4.58 -14.67 12.51
N ALA A 49 -3.58 -13.78 12.70
CA ALA A 49 -3.69 -12.66 13.62
C ALA A 49 -4.75 -11.65 13.15
N PHE A 50 -4.85 -11.41 11.85
CA PHE A 50 -5.85 -10.51 11.29
C PHE A 50 -7.28 -11.09 11.40
N ALA A 51 -7.45 -12.39 11.13
CA ALA A 51 -8.72 -13.09 11.35
C ALA A 51 -9.12 -13.11 12.83
N TYR A 52 -8.16 -13.33 13.74
CA TYR A 52 -8.37 -13.25 15.18
C TYR A 52 -8.86 -11.86 15.60
N PHE A 53 -8.23 -10.80 15.11
CA PHE A 53 -8.66 -9.42 15.34
C PHE A 53 -10.09 -9.20 14.87
N ASP A 54 -10.41 -9.61 13.65
CA ASP A 54 -11.73 -9.41 13.03
C ASP A 54 -12.85 -10.14 13.82
N ILE A 55 -12.59 -11.41 14.22
CA ILE A 55 -13.59 -12.25 14.89
C ILE A 55 -13.74 -11.90 16.37
N HIS A 56 -12.63 -11.74 17.09
CA HIS A 56 -12.66 -11.70 18.56
C HIS A 56 -12.53 -10.29 19.15
N ILE A 57 -11.84 -9.40 18.49
CA ILE A 57 -11.62 -8.02 18.96
C ILE A 57 -12.61 -7.07 18.30
N LEU A 58 -12.58 -6.99 16.98
CA LEU A 58 -13.48 -6.15 16.19
C LEU A 58 -14.93 -6.66 16.25
N GLN A 59 -15.12 -7.98 16.30
CA GLN A 59 -16.44 -8.65 16.32
C GLN A 59 -17.32 -8.17 15.16
N ARG A 60 -16.74 -8.08 13.95
CA ARG A 60 -17.46 -7.67 12.75
C ARG A 60 -18.60 -8.67 12.47
N PRO A 61 -19.83 -8.19 12.20
CA PRO A 61 -20.92 -9.08 11.83
C PRO A 61 -20.58 -9.95 10.61
N GLY A 62 -20.74 -11.27 10.73
CA GLY A 62 -20.44 -12.23 9.66
C GLY A 62 -18.97 -12.60 9.49
N ALA A 63 -18.05 -12.04 10.29
CA ALA A 63 -16.62 -12.32 10.17
C ALA A 63 -16.31 -13.81 10.34
N ARG A 64 -16.86 -14.46 11.37
CA ARG A 64 -16.61 -15.88 11.64
C ARG A 64 -17.03 -16.76 10.47
N GLU A 65 -18.21 -16.56 9.95
CA GLU A 65 -18.76 -17.30 8.81
C GLU A 65 -17.92 -17.08 7.53
N GLU A 66 -17.43 -15.87 7.34
CA GLU A 66 -16.54 -15.54 6.21
C GLU A 66 -15.20 -16.27 6.34
N TRP A 67 -14.54 -16.20 7.49
CA TRP A 67 -13.26 -16.88 7.73
C TRP A 67 -13.38 -18.41 7.72
N GLU A 68 -14.52 -18.97 8.19
CA GLU A 68 -14.81 -20.41 8.05
C GLU A 68 -14.93 -20.84 6.59
N ARG A 69 -15.58 -20.06 5.74
CA ARG A 69 -15.65 -20.34 4.29
C ARG A 69 -14.27 -20.26 3.63
N ILE A 70 -13.46 -19.26 3.99
CA ILE A 70 -12.09 -19.13 3.52
C ILE A 70 -11.27 -20.37 3.91
N SER A 71 -11.32 -20.79 5.16
CA SER A 71 -10.62 -22.00 5.66
C SER A 71 -11.03 -23.28 4.96
N LYS A 72 -12.29 -23.37 4.53
CA LYS A 72 -12.81 -24.52 3.75
C LYS A 72 -12.45 -24.46 2.26
N GLY A 73 -11.78 -23.41 1.82
CA GLY A 73 -11.48 -23.19 0.40
C GLY A 73 -12.71 -22.77 -0.43
N GLU A 74 -13.75 -22.27 0.21
CA GLU A 74 -14.98 -21.78 -0.43
C GLU A 74 -14.93 -20.30 -0.78
N ALA A 75 -13.80 -19.63 -0.49
CA ALA A 75 -13.57 -18.26 -0.90
C ALA A 75 -13.40 -18.18 -2.44
N ALA A 76 -13.75 -17.03 -3.00
CA ALA A 76 -13.52 -16.76 -4.41
C ALA A 76 -12.25 -15.90 -4.62
N GLY A 77 -11.67 -15.98 -5.82
CA GLY A 77 -10.59 -15.12 -6.24
C GLY A 77 -9.27 -15.33 -5.49
N PHE A 78 -8.50 -14.28 -5.36
CA PHE A 78 -7.14 -14.28 -4.83
C PHE A 78 -7.01 -14.93 -3.43
N LEU A 79 -7.95 -14.71 -2.52
CA LEU A 79 -7.91 -15.29 -1.17
C LEU A 79 -7.97 -16.82 -1.19
N ALA A 80 -8.74 -17.41 -2.10
CA ALA A 80 -8.81 -18.86 -2.27
C ALA A 80 -7.45 -19.46 -2.64
N ASP A 81 -6.71 -18.79 -3.50
CA ASP A 81 -5.38 -19.25 -3.95
C ASP A 81 -4.31 -19.00 -2.88
N THR A 82 -4.33 -17.83 -2.26
CA THR A 82 -3.35 -17.42 -1.24
C THR A 82 -3.43 -18.28 0.02
N LEU A 83 -4.64 -18.63 0.46
CA LEU A 83 -4.88 -19.35 1.72
C LEU A 83 -5.23 -20.83 1.49
N ARG A 84 -5.00 -21.35 0.28
CA ARG A 84 -5.31 -22.73 -0.07
C ARG A 84 -4.64 -23.75 0.87
N GLY A 85 -5.46 -24.59 1.48
CA GLY A 85 -4.98 -25.64 2.39
C GLY A 85 -4.56 -25.15 3.78
N ARG A 86 -4.77 -23.84 4.07
CA ARG A 86 -4.52 -23.26 5.38
C ARG A 86 -5.81 -23.28 6.23
N ASP A 87 -5.71 -23.82 7.44
CA ASP A 87 -6.81 -23.78 8.41
C ASP A 87 -6.69 -22.51 9.29
N ILE A 88 -7.20 -21.41 8.75
CA ILE A 88 -7.20 -20.12 9.46
C ILE A 88 -7.98 -20.20 10.77
N MET A 89 -9.05 -21.00 10.84
CA MET A 89 -9.83 -21.11 12.06
C MET A 89 -9.07 -21.83 13.19
N ALA A 90 -8.27 -22.85 12.85
CA ALA A 90 -7.39 -23.49 13.84
C ALA A 90 -6.30 -22.50 14.35
N GLU A 91 -5.80 -21.62 13.49
CA GLU A 91 -4.87 -20.57 13.91
C GLU A 91 -5.54 -19.53 14.82
N VAL A 92 -6.75 -19.11 14.50
CA VAL A 92 -7.58 -18.22 15.34
C VAL A 92 -7.81 -18.83 16.71
N ASP A 93 -8.19 -20.12 16.78
CA ASP A 93 -8.43 -20.82 18.05
C ASP A 93 -7.13 -20.94 18.88
N ALA A 94 -6.00 -21.19 18.23
CA ALA A 94 -4.69 -21.24 18.90
C ALA A 94 -4.27 -19.87 19.44
N LEU A 95 -4.55 -18.78 18.72
CA LEU A 95 -4.32 -17.42 19.17
C LEU A 95 -5.26 -17.09 20.35
N LYS A 96 -6.54 -17.44 20.25
CA LYS A 96 -7.52 -17.22 21.32
C LYS A 96 -7.12 -17.90 22.62
N ALA A 97 -6.60 -19.12 22.55
CA ALA A 97 -6.14 -19.87 23.73
C ALA A 97 -4.95 -19.20 24.45
N LYS A 98 -4.19 -18.35 23.78
CA LYS A 98 -3.01 -17.65 24.31
C LYS A 98 -3.23 -16.16 24.55
N ALA A 99 -4.38 -15.64 24.11
CA ALA A 99 -4.67 -14.21 24.16
C ALA A 99 -4.71 -13.69 25.61
N THR A 100 -4.18 -12.50 25.77
CA THR A 100 -4.21 -11.72 26.99
C THR A 100 -4.77 -10.34 26.69
N PRO A 101 -5.28 -9.61 27.70
CA PRO A 101 -5.69 -8.21 27.49
C PRO A 101 -4.59 -7.35 26.87
N GLN A 102 -3.33 -7.62 27.16
CA GLN A 102 -2.21 -6.88 26.58
C GLN A 102 -2.02 -7.22 25.10
N SER A 103 -2.02 -8.51 24.72
CA SER A 103 -1.86 -8.89 23.30
C SER A 103 -3.01 -8.39 22.43
N ASP A 104 -4.24 -8.36 22.96
CA ASP A 104 -5.40 -7.79 22.27
C ASP A 104 -5.24 -6.26 22.10
N HIS A 105 -4.77 -5.59 23.15
CA HIS A 105 -4.47 -4.16 23.08
C HIS A 105 -3.38 -3.85 22.05
N ASP A 106 -2.29 -4.60 22.04
CA ASP A 106 -1.18 -4.42 21.09
C ASP A 106 -1.64 -4.60 19.64
N LEU A 107 -2.56 -5.54 19.39
CA LEU A 107 -3.12 -5.77 18.07
C LEU A 107 -4.07 -4.63 17.64
N VAL A 108 -4.88 -4.09 18.56
CA VAL A 108 -5.69 -2.88 18.31
C VAL A 108 -4.81 -1.68 18.03
N ASP A 109 -3.78 -1.47 18.84
CA ASP A 109 -2.83 -0.37 18.67
C ASP A 109 -2.15 -0.46 17.29
N THR A 110 -1.77 -1.66 16.87
CA THR A 110 -1.19 -1.89 15.56
C THR A 110 -2.18 -1.64 14.42
N ILE A 111 -3.31 -2.36 14.39
CA ILE A 111 -4.23 -2.38 13.22
C ILE A 111 -5.08 -1.11 13.14
N VAL A 112 -5.45 -0.50 14.28
CA VAL A 112 -6.37 0.64 14.30
C VAL A 112 -5.65 1.96 14.56
N ILE A 113 -4.80 2.02 15.58
CA ILE A 113 -4.22 3.30 16.01
C ILE A 113 -3.04 3.69 15.11
N LYS A 114 -2.01 2.85 15.04
CA LYS A 114 -0.75 3.21 14.38
C LYS A 114 -0.83 3.18 12.87
N THR A 115 -1.56 2.22 12.29
CA THR A 115 -1.68 2.14 10.83
C THR A 115 -2.71 3.11 10.26
N GLN A 116 -3.82 3.38 10.95
CA GLN A 116 -4.88 4.25 10.44
C GLN A 116 -4.76 5.70 10.96
N GLY A 117 -4.33 5.90 12.20
CA GLY A 117 -4.15 7.23 12.78
C GLY A 117 -3.08 8.05 12.07
N PHE A 118 -2.07 7.38 11.51
CA PHE A 118 -0.97 8.01 10.81
C PHE A 118 -1.41 8.83 9.57
N VAL A 119 -2.38 8.34 8.81
CA VAL A 119 -2.82 8.97 7.57
C VAL A 119 -4.12 9.73 7.73
N SER A 120 -5.15 9.09 8.28
CA SER A 120 -6.49 9.67 8.36
C SER A 120 -6.67 10.68 9.49
N GLY A 121 -5.85 10.59 10.53
CA GLY A 121 -6.02 11.36 11.78
C GLY A 121 -7.32 11.02 12.54
N ASN A 122 -8.05 9.98 12.12
CA ASN A 122 -9.30 9.56 12.75
C ASN A 122 -9.08 8.87 14.08
N PHE A 123 -7.88 8.31 14.28
CA PHE A 123 -7.49 7.59 15.49
C PHE A 123 -6.24 8.21 16.09
N LYS A 124 -6.16 8.25 17.42
CA LYS A 124 -5.02 8.79 18.16
C LYS A 124 -4.67 7.86 19.32
N GLU A 125 -3.40 7.86 19.69
CA GLU A 125 -2.96 7.22 20.92
C GLU A 125 -3.74 7.78 22.11
N GLY A 126 -4.30 6.89 22.95
CA GLY A 126 -5.14 7.25 24.07
C GLY A 126 -6.62 7.45 23.77
N ASP A 127 -7.07 7.22 22.55
CA ASP A 127 -8.52 7.20 22.26
C ASP A 127 -9.22 6.15 23.13
N PRO A 128 -10.32 6.51 23.81
CA PRO A 128 -10.93 5.64 24.83
C PRO A 128 -11.71 4.46 24.22
N ARG A 129 -12.10 4.54 22.95
CA ARG A 129 -12.94 3.53 22.26
C ARG A 129 -12.55 3.32 20.80
N PRO A 130 -11.28 2.98 20.51
CA PRO A 130 -10.81 2.90 19.13
C PRO A 130 -11.53 1.80 18.32
N VAL A 131 -11.84 0.68 18.94
CA VAL A 131 -12.53 -0.44 18.27
C VAL A 131 -13.97 -0.08 17.91
N GLU A 132 -14.71 0.58 18.78
CA GLU A 132 -16.07 1.06 18.50
C GLU A 132 -16.07 2.13 17.40
N MET A 133 -15.18 3.08 17.46
CA MET A 133 -15.03 4.11 16.42
C MET A 133 -14.70 3.48 15.07
N PHE A 134 -13.83 2.48 15.06
CA PHE A 134 -13.48 1.75 13.84
C PHE A 134 -14.66 0.96 13.29
N ARG A 135 -15.43 0.30 14.15
CA ARG A 135 -16.67 -0.38 13.80
C ARG A 135 -17.70 0.56 13.18
N GLU A 136 -17.88 1.76 13.75
CA GLU A 136 -18.78 2.79 13.22
C GLU A 136 -18.36 3.27 11.82
N LEU A 137 -17.06 3.34 11.54
CA LEU A 137 -16.55 3.66 10.21
C LEU A 137 -16.81 2.53 9.20
N LEU A 138 -16.54 1.28 9.58
CA LEU A 138 -16.83 0.11 8.74
C LEU A 138 -18.33 0.02 8.41
N ASP A 139 -19.18 0.34 9.37
CA ASP A 139 -20.64 0.29 9.21
C ASP A 139 -21.15 1.24 8.12
N LYS A 140 -20.48 2.37 7.89
CA LYS A 140 -20.82 3.30 6.80
C LYS A 140 -20.64 2.68 5.42
N TYR A 141 -19.77 1.69 5.29
CA TYR A 141 -19.46 0.99 4.05
C TYR A 141 -20.14 -0.39 3.91
N ARG A 142 -20.94 -0.82 4.89
CA ARG A 142 -21.58 -2.14 4.93
C ARG A 142 -22.30 -2.53 3.64
N ASN A 143 -22.92 -1.56 2.97
CA ASN A 143 -23.70 -1.77 1.74
C ASN A 143 -23.03 -1.18 0.51
N VAL A 144 -21.76 -0.77 0.61
CA VAL A 144 -21.01 -0.23 -0.52
C VAL A 144 -20.32 -1.37 -1.24
N THR A 145 -20.75 -1.62 -2.47
CA THR A 145 -20.14 -2.63 -3.33
C THR A 145 -18.87 -2.11 -4.01
N ARG A 146 -18.13 -3.01 -4.63
CA ARG A 146 -16.98 -2.66 -5.47
C ARG A 146 -17.38 -1.74 -6.64
N GLU A 147 -18.53 -2.00 -7.25
CA GLU A 147 -19.10 -1.20 -8.33
C GLU A 147 -19.51 0.19 -7.86
N ASP A 148 -20.09 0.31 -6.65
CA ASP A 148 -20.41 1.63 -6.07
C ASP A 148 -19.13 2.44 -5.84
N LEU A 149 -18.08 1.79 -5.30
CA LEU A 149 -16.80 2.46 -5.07
C LEU A 149 -16.14 2.90 -6.38
N ARG A 150 -16.19 2.07 -7.43
CA ARG A 150 -15.74 2.39 -8.77
C ARG A 150 -16.53 3.56 -9.37
N HIS A 151 -17.85 3.54 -9.23
CA HIS A 151 -18.70 4.64 -9.69
C HIS A 151 -18.35 5.96 -8.99
N ASN A 152 -18.13 5.90 -7.68
CA ASN A 152 -17.75 7.08 -6.90
C ASN A 152 -16.37 7.62 -7.33
N MET A 153 -15.39 6.74 -7.55
CA MET A 153 -14.06 7.13 -8.05
C MET A 153 -14.15 7.80 -9.42
N LYS A 154 -14.88 7.19 -10.36
CA LYS A 154 -15.10 7.76 -11.70
C LYS A 154 -15.72 9.14 -11.62
N THR A 155 -16.82 9.28 -10.89
CA THR A 155 -17.55 10.56 -10.74
C THR A 155 -16.65 11.63 -10.13
N TRP A 156 -15.85 11.28 -9.13
CA TRP A 156 -14.92 12.21 -8.51
C TRP A 156 -13.80 12.63 -9.49
N LEU A 157 -13.20 11.68 -10.20
CA LEU A 157 -12.16 11.97 -11.19
C LEU A 157 -12.69 12.87 -12.31
N GLU A 158 -13.84 12.54 -12.92
CA GLU A 158 -14.48 13.37 -13.96
C GLU A 158 -14.71 14.80 -13.47
N ALA A 159 -15.06 14.96 -12.19
CA ALA A 159 -15.30 16.26 -11.61
C ALA A 159 -14.02 17.10 -11.42
N ILE A 160 -12.86 16.49 -11.18
CA ILE A 160 -11.59 17.20 -10.91
C ILE A 160 -10.72 17.39 -12.15
N MET A 161 -10.81 16.50 -13.16
CA MET A 161 -9.97 16.56 -14.36
C MET A 161 -9.93 17.94 -15.04
N PRO A 162 -11.03 18.72 -15.17
CA PRO A 162 -10.93 20.06 -15.75
C PRO A 162 -10.02 21.03 -14.98
N VAL A 163 -9.81 20.82 -13.68
CA VAL A 163 -8.85 21.60 -12.89
C VAL A 163 -7.43 21.09 -13.15
N CYS A 164 -7.27 19.77 -13.22
CA CYS A 164 -5.99 19.16 -13.55
C CYS A 164 -5.48 19.60 -14.93
N ASP A 165 -6.36 19.60 -15.95
CA ASP A 165 -6.05 20.09 -17.31
C ASP A 165 -5.61 21.56 -17.30
N ARG A 166 -6.28 22.40 -16.49
CA ARG A 166 -5.97 23.83 -16.42
C ARG A 166 -4.60 24.12 -15.81
N TYR A 167 -4.19 23.35 -14.82
CA TYR A 167 -2.98 23.60 -14.03
C TYR A 167 -1.85 22.61 -14.29
N ASP A 168 -2.00 21.68 -15.25
CA ASP A 168 -1.03 20.61 -15.55
C ASP A 168 -0.71 19.79 -14.30
N ILE A 169 -1.74 19.27 -13.61
CA ILE A 169 -1.59 18.47 -12.38
C ILE A 169 -1.86 17.01 -12.66
N ASP A 170 -0.87 16.17 -12.53
CA ASP A 170 -1.01 14.72 -12.59
C ASP A 170 -1.54 14.18 -11.25
N MET A 171 -2.72 13.54 -11.29
CA MET A 171 -3.32 12.85 -10.15
C MET A 171 -2.93 11.39 -10.17
N CYS A 172 -2.28 10.91 -9.11
CA CYS A 172 -1.74 9.55 -9.05
C CYS A 172 -2.43 8.75 -7.95
N VAL A 173 -3.31 7.81 -8.31
CA VAL A 173 -3.91 6.92 -7.32
C VAL A 173 -2.85 5.92 -6.80
N HIS A 174 -2.76 5.79 -5.48
CA HIS A 174 -1.95 4.76 -4.84
C HIS A 174 -2.72 3.43 -4.84
N PRO A 175 -2.08 2.28 -5.19
CA PRO A 175 -2.72 0.97 -5.07
C PRO A 175 -3.14 0.67 -3.64
N ASP A 176 -4.16 -0.15 -3.48
CA ASP A 176 -4.58 -0.64 -2.18
C ASP A 176 -3.42 -1.37 -1.47
N ASP A 177 -3.26 -1.17 -0.17
CA ASP A 177 -2.23 -1.81 0.65
C ASP A 177 -2.86 -2.44 1.91
N PRO A 178 -2.96 -3.76 1.98
CA PRO A 178 -2.60 -4.75 0.96
C PRO A 178 -3.56 -4.74 -0.24
N PRO A 179 -3.13 -5.29 -1.41
CA PRO A 179 -3.90 -5.24 -2.64
C PRO A 179 -4.94 -6.37 -2.73
N PHE A 180 -5.81 -6.46 -1.72
CA PHE A 180 -6.93 -7.39 -1.62
C PHE A 180 -7.95 -6.91 -0.59
N GLU A 181 -9.17 -7.41 -0.70
CA GLU A 181 -10.27 -7.05 0.20
C GLU A 181 -10.01 -7.57 1.62
N ILE A 182 -10.28 -6.72 2.61
CA ILE A 182 -10.17 -7.03 4.03
C ILE A 182 -11.32 -6.40 4.80
N LEU A 183 -11.77 -7.03 5.88
CA LEU A 183 -12.87 -6.56 6.74
C LEU A 183 -14.18 -6.27 6.00
N GLY A 184 -14.44 -6.98 4.89
CA GLY A 184 -15.62 -6.76 4.06
C GLY A 184 -15.61 -5.43 3.29
N LEU A 185 -14.50 -4.70 3.26
CA LEU A 185 -14.36 -3.46 2.51
C LEU A 185 -13.94 -3.74 1.06
N PRO A 186 -14.59 -3.11 0.07
CA PRO A 186 -14.16 -3.23 -1.31
C PRO A 186 -12.81 -2.53 -1.54
N ARG A 187 -11.98 -3.13 -2.39
CA ARG A 187 -10.72 -2.57 -2.88
C ARG A 187 -10.76 -2.52 -4.41
N ILE A 188 -10.31 -1.45 -5.03
CA ILE A 188 -10.51 -1.20 -6.48
C ILE A 188 -9.24 -0.87 -7.26
N VAL A 189 -8.07 -0.87 -6.60
CA VAL A 189 -6.75 -0.71 -7.23
C VAL A 189 -5.81 -1.81 -6.71
N THR A 190 -6.11 -3.06 -7.05
CA THR A 190 -5.46 -4.24 -6.47
C THR A 190 -4.61 -5.04 -7.46
N CYS A 191 -4.87 -4.90 -8.75
CA CYS A 191 -4.24 -5.70 -9.83
C CYS A 191 -4.26 -4.95 -11.17
N ALA A 192 -3.66 -5.55 -12.20
CA ALA A 192 -3.60 -4.98 -13.53
C ALA A 192 -4.98 -4.65 -14.14
N ASP A 193 -5.98 -5.50 -13.90
CA ASP A 193 -7.33 -5.28 -14.44
C ASP A 193 -8.01 -4.08 -13.78
N ASP A 194 -7.78 -3.86 -12.49
CA ASP A 194 -8.27 -2.69 -11.79
C ASP A 194 -7.62 -1.40 -12.30
N ILE A 195 -6.30 -1.44 -12.49
CA ILE A 195 -5.55 -0.30 -13.03
C ILE A 195 -6.06 0.05 -14.42
N ARG A 196 -6.22 -0.94 -15.29
CA ARG A 196 -6.78 -0.74 -16.63
C ARG A 196 -8.18 -0.13 -16.55
N TRP A 197 -9.02 -0.67 -15.67
CA TRP A 197 -10.39 -0.18 -15.50
C TRP A 197 -10.42 1.31 -15.17
N PHE A 198 -9.67 1.79 -14.16
CA PHE A 198 -9.78 3.20 -13.77
C PHE A 198 -9.15 4.16 -14.79
N LEU A 199 -8.11 3.72 -15.50
CA LEU A 199 -7.51 4.50 -16.58
C LEU A 199 -8.47 4.65 -17.77
N ASP A 200 -9.18 3.57 -18.13
CA ASP A 200 -10.16 3.56 -19.23
C ASP A 200 -11.45 4.29 -18.83
N ALA A 201 -11.86 4.20 -17.56
CA ALA A 201 -13.07 4.87 -17.07
C ALA A 201 -12.99 6.41 -17.17
N VAL A 202 -11.79 6.97 -17.03
CA VAL A 202 -11.51 8.41 -17.19
C VAL A 202 -10.21 8.56 -17.99
N PRO A 203 -10.27 8.55 -19.34
CA PRO A 203 -9.08 8.50 -20.21
C PRO A 203 -8.40 9.87 -20.35
N ASN A 204 -8.27 10.61 -19.26
CA ASN A 204 -7.54 11.87 -19.20
C ASN A 204 -6.07 11.61 -18.87
N VAL A 205 -5.15 12.32 -19.51
CA VAL A 205 -3.70 12.14 -19.33
C VAL A 205 -3.24 12.41 -17.89
N HIS A 206 -3.94 13.26 -17.17
CA HIS A 206 -3.67 13.61 -15.78
C HIS A 206 -4.28 12.60 -14.76
N ASN A 207 -5.10 11.65 -15.23
CA ASN A 207 -5.53 10.53 -14.40
C ASN A 207 -4.52 9.41 -14.51
N GLY A 208 -3.75 9.14 -13.49
CA GLY A 208 -2.66 8.19 -13.52
C GLY A 208 -2.45 7.41 -12.24
N LEU A 209 -1.37 6.66 -12.21
CA LEU A 209 -1.00 5.71 -11.18
C LEU A 209 0.21 6.19 -10.39
N THR A 210 0.17 6.03 -9.09
CA THR A 210 1.38 5.83 -8.27
C THR A 210 1.75 4.36 -8.37
N PHE A 211 2.77 4.00 -9.13
CA PHE A 211 3.22 2.62 -9.19
C PHE A 211 3.97 2.27 -7.89
N CYS A 212 3.23 1.79 -6.90
CA CYS A 212 3.82 1.34 -5.64
C CYS A 212 4.19 -0.14 -5.73
N ALA A 213 5.44 -0.43 -6.03
CA ALA A 213 5.92 -1.80 -6.16
C ALA A 213 5.80 -2.59 -4.85
N GLY A 214 5.89 -1.91 -3.69
CA GLY A 214 5.67 -2.54 -2.39
C GLY A 214 4.25 -3.01 -2.17
N SER A 215 3.26 -2.13 -2.33
CA SER A 215 1.84 -2.49 -2.15
C SER A 215 1.43 -3.60 -3.12
N LEU A 216 1.73 -3.43 -4.41
CA LEU A 216 1.41 -4.44 -5.42
C LEU A 216 2.10 -5.79 -5.17
N SER A 217 3.35 -5.77 -4.67
CA SER A 217 4.11 -7.01 -4.37
C SER A 217 3.63 -7.76 -3.13
N ALA A 218 2.83 -7.15 -2.25
CA ALA A 218 2.17 -7.84 -1.15
C ALA A 218 1.09 -8.84 -1.64
N GLY A 219 0.57 -8.64 -2.85
CA GLY A 219 -0.32 -9.58 -3.52
C GLY A 219 0.44 -10.56 -4.42
N ALA A 220 0.48 -11.85 -4.05
CA ALA A 220 1.18 -12.88 -4.84
C ALA A 220 0.64 -13.05 -6.28
N HIS A 221 -0.58 -12.58 -6.55
CA HIS A 221 -1.23 -12.60 -7.86
C HIS A 221 -0.67 -11.56 -8.84
N ASN A 222 0.06 -10.55 -8.36
CA ASN A 222 0.61 -9.49 -9.20
C ASN A 222 2.00 -9.87 -9.72
N ASP A 223 2.20 -9.74 -11.02
CA ASP A 223 3.51 -9.74 -11.66
C ASP A 223 3.86 -8.30 -12.04
N LEU A 224 4.83 -7.71 -11.34
CA LEU A 224 5.06 -6.28 -11.38
C LEU A 224 5.74 -5.80 -12.67
N THR A 225 6.63 -6.60 -13.24
CA THR A 225 7.34 -6.21 -14.48
C THR A 225 6.36 -6.05 -15.65
N PRO A 226 5.50 -7.02 -16.00
CA PRO A 226 4.48 -6.81 -17.03
C PRO A 226 3.48 -5.70 -16.69
N MET A 227 3.17 -5.50 -15.40
CA MET A 227 2.31 -4.38 -14.99
C MET A 227 2.97 -3.04 -15.25
N ALA A 228 4.26 -2.89 -14.91
CA ALA A 228 5.01 -1.67 -15.19
C ALA A 228 5.11 -1.41 -16.70
N GLU A 229 5.40 -2.43 -17.51
CA GLU A 229 5.40 -2.34 -18.97
C GLU A 229 4.05 -1.91 -19.55
N ALA A 230 2.94 -2.36 -18.93
CA ALA A 230 1.59 -2.03 -19.40
C ALA A 230 1.13 -0.62 -19.03
N PHE A 231 1.67 -0.03 -17.96
CA PHE A 231 1.14 1.21 -17.37
C PHE A 231 2.18 2.32 -17.15
N HIS A 232 3.42 2.17 -17.64
CA HIS A 232 4.49 3.18 -17.46
C HIS A 232 4.09 4.56 -17.98
N ASP A 233 3.38 4.63 -19.10
CA ASP A 233 2.97 5.87 -19.74
C ASP A 233 1.91 6.67 -18.96
N ARG A 234 1.21 6.00 -18.05
CA ARG A 234 0.21 6.57 -17.13
C ARG A 234 0.65 6.51 -15.66
N THR A 235 1.90 6.15 -15.41
CA THR A 235 2.52 6.24 -14.09
C THR A 235 3.14 7.62 -13.94
N HIS A 236 2.69 8.38 -12.94
CA HIS A 236 3.18 9.73 -12.67
C HIS A 236 4.00 9.83 -11.39
N PHE A 237 4.02 8.76 -10.58
CA PHE A 237 4.83 8.66 -9.38
C PHE A 237 5.21 7.21 -9.12
N VAL A 238 6.42 6.95 -8.61
CA VAL A 238 6.91 5.59 -8.36
C VAL A 238 7.34 5.42 -6.91
N HIS A 239 6.87 4.34 -6.27
CA HIS A 239 7.38 3.88 -4.99
C HIS A 239 8.23 2.62 -5.20
N MET A 240 9.53 2.76 -5.04
CA MET A 240 10.53 1.70 -5.17
C MET A 240 10.67 0.95 -3.85
N ARG A 241 9.69 0.11 -3.55
CA ARG A 241 9.60 -0.72 -2.33
C ARG A 241 9.26 -2.16 -2.73
N SER A 242 9.54 -3.14 -1.89
CA SER A 242 9.24 -4.53 -2.18
C SER A 242 8.79 -5.28 -0.93
N CYS A 243 7.90 -6.26 -1.11
CA CYS A 243 7.49 -7.21 -0.08
C CYS A 243 7.99 -8.62 -0.39
N HIS A 244 8.10 -9.44 0.65
CA HIS A 244 8.26 -10.88 0.56
C HIS A 244 6.95 -11.54 0.98
N VAL A 245 6.42 -12.44 0.16
CA VAL A 245 5.23 -13.23 0.46
C VAL A 245 5.66 -14.65 0.79
N PHE A 246 5.30 -15.12 1.97
CA PHE A 246 5.62 -16.46 2.44
C PHE A 246 4.70 -17.52 1.80
N PRO A 247 5.11 -18.81 1.77
CA PRO A 247 4.28 -19.88 1.20
C PRO A 247 2.90 -20.03 1.84
N ASN A 248 2.72 -19.58 3.09
CA ASN A 248 1.44 -19.57 3.78
C ASN A 248 0.59 -18.31 3.49
N GLY A 249 1.03 -17.43 2.59
CA GLY A 249 0.32 -16.22 2.21
C GLY A 249 0.53 -15.02 3.15
N ASN A 250 1.18 -15.18 4.29
CA ASN A 250 1.63 -14.04 5.10
C ASN A 250 2.66 -13.24 4.30
N PHE A 251 2.84 -11.97 4.61
CA PHE A 251 3.85 -11.17 3.93
C PHE A 251 4.55 -10.21 4.88
N THR A 252 5.75 -9.80 4.51
CA THR A 252 6.55 -8.81 5.21
C THR A 252 7.11 -7.79 4.23
N GLU A 253 7.34 -6.58 4.70
CA GLU A 253 8.22 -5.68 3.97
C GLU A 253 9.60 -6.33 3.83
N ALA A 254 10.27 -6.06 2.74
CA ALA A 254 11.61 -6.60 2.48
C ALA A 254 12.63 -5.46 2.35
N SER A 255 13.91 -5.80 2.36
CA SER A 255 14.89 -4.86 1.82
C SER A 255 14.61 -4.62 0.35
N HIS A 256 14.98 -3.46 -0.18
CA HIS A 256 14.68 -3.08 -1.56
C HIS A 256 15.25 -4.05 -2.60
N LEU A 257 16.33 -4.76 -2.28
CA LEU A 257 16.92 -5.79 -3.13
C LEU A 257 16.53 -7.22 -2.76
N GLY A 258 15.77 -7.42 -1.69
CA GLY A 258 15.47 -8.76 -1.14
C GLY A 258 14.01 -9.19 -1.27
N GLY A 259 13.14 -8.36 -1.81
CA GLY A 259 11.72 -8.67 -2.02
C GLY A 259 11.44 -9.31 -3.37
N ARG A 260 10.16 -9.56 -3.66
CA ARG A 260 9.71 -10.19 -4.90
C ARG A 260 9.56 -9.24 -6.09
N ALA A 261 9.62 -7.93 -5.88
CA ALA A 261 9.66 -6.96 -6.97
C ALA A 261 11.08 -6.87 -7.53
N ASP A 262 11.24 -7.03 -8.84
CA ASP A 262 12.50 -6.76 -9.53
C ASP A 262 12.68 -5.26 -9.71
N LEU A 263 13.22 -4.60 -8.67
CA LEU A 263 13.40 -3.15 -8.69
C LEU A 263 14.44 -2.69 -9.73
N ILE A 264 15.31 -3.57 -10.20
CA ILE A 264 16.27 -3.23 -11.27
C ILE A 264 15.53 -3.12 -12.60
N GLU A 265 14.66 -4.10 -12.92
CA GLU A 265 13.87 -4.03 -14.14
C GLU A 265 12.83 -2.90 -14.09
N LEU A 266 12.18 -2.70 -12.93
CA LEU A 266 11.26 -1.56 -12.74
C LEU A 266 11.98 -0.23 -12.97
N ALA A 267 13.16 -0.04 -12.41
CA ALA A 267 13.98 1.16 -12.66
C ALA A 267 14.26 1.34 -14.16
N ARG A 268 14.63 0.26 -14.87
CA ARG A 268 14.89 0.32 -16.32
C ARG A 268 13.67 0.73 -17.13
N ILE A 269 12.48 0.26 -16.75
CA ILE A 269 11.22 0.62 -17.41
C ILE A 269 10.91 2.10 -17.17
N PHE A 270 11.00 2.58 -15.93
CA PHE A 270 10.65 3.94 -15.58
C PHE A 270 11.69 4.97 -16.03
N GLU A 271 12.98 4.64 -16.05
CA GLU A 271 14.01 5.50 -16.64
C GLU A 271 13.82 5.67 -18.16
N LYS A 272 13.49 4.61 -18.89
CA LYS A 272 13.11 4.70 -20.30
C LYS A 272 11.87 5.57 -20.51
N GLU A 273 10.88 5.47 -19.61
CA GLU A 273 9.70 6.29 -19.69
C GLU A 273 10.00 7.76 -19.39
N GLU A 274 10.85 8.04 -18.41
CA GLU A 274 11.32 9.40 -18.14
C GLU A 274 11.99 10.03 -19.38
N GLN A 275 12.87 9.27 -20.05
CA GLN A 275 13.49 9.70 -21.30
C GLN A 275 12.44 9.95 -22.39
N ARG A 276 11.47 9.06 -22.55
CA ARG A 276 10.41 9.17 -23.57
C ARG A 276 9.56 10.43 -23.38
N ARG A 277 9.19 10.72 -22.12
CA ARG A 277 8.33 11.89 -21.81
C ARG A 277 9.09 13.21 -21.71
N GLY A 278 10.41 13.18 -21.55
CA GLY A 278 11.25 14.36 -21.44
C GLY A 278 11.01 15.22 -20.20
N LYS A 279 10.40 14.64 -19.15
CA LYS A 279 10.19 15.27 -17.84
C LYS A 279 10.45 14.28 -16.72
N PRO A 280 10.95 14.74 -15.55
CA PRO A 280 11.23 13.87 -14.40
C PRO A 280 10.01 13.07 -13.97
N LEU A 281 10.23 11.81 -13.60
CA LEU A 281 9.25 10.94 -12.97
C LEU A 281 9.58 10.86 -11.47
N PRO A 282 8.79 11.52 -10.60
CA PRO A 282 9.04 11.50 -9.16
C PRO A 282 9.11 10.07 -8.62
N MET A 283 10.11 9.79 -7.79
CA MET A 283 10.37 8.48 -7.23
C MET A 283 10.71 8.57 -5.74
N ARG A 284 10.27 7.60 -4.93
CA ARG A 284 10.65 7.48 -3.52
C ARG A 284 10.86 6.03 -3.11
N VAL A 285 11.64 5.83 -2.06
CA VAL A 285 11.87 4.50 -1.45
C VAL A 285 10.72 4.00 -0.61
N ASP A 286 9.83 4.90 -0.21
CA ASP A 286 8.65 4.68 0.62
C ASP A 286 9.01 4.15 2.02
N HIS A 287 8.86 2.87 2.33
CA HIS A 287 9.20 2.30 3.63
C HIS A 287 10.68 1.92 3.73
N GLY A 288 11.15 1.78 4.96
CA GLY A 288 12.49 1.28 5.30
C GLY A 288 12.43 0.36 6.51
N MET A 289 13.38 -0.56 6.59
CA MET A 289 13.54 -1.44 7.75
C MET A 289 13.87 -0.62 9.01
N THR A 290 13.39 -1.06 10.17
CA THR A 290 13.86 -0.53 11.46
C THR A 290 15.20 -1.18 11.80
N MET A 291 16.23 -0.40 12.06
CA MET A 291 17.59 -0.86 12.26
C MET A 291 18.41 0.08 13.16
N LEU A 292 19.45 -0.47 13.78
CA LEU A 292 20.49 0.29 14.52
C LEU A 292 19.92 1.29 15.56
N GLY A 293 18.88 0.87 16.29
CA GLY A 293 18.26 1.69 17.35
C GLY A 293 17.23 2.69 16.87
N ASP A 294 16.80 2.64 15.61
CA ASP A 294 15.72 3.49 15.10
C ASP A 294 14.39 3.25 15.84
N GLU A 295 14.17 2.05 16.40
CA GLU A 295 12.99 1.69 17.18
C GLU A 295 12.79 2.55 18.43
N THR A 296 13.85 3.15 18.95
CA THR A 296 13.82 4.00 20.17
C THR A 296 13.72 5.49 19.84
N ARG A 297 13.69 5.88 18.57
CA ARG A 297 13.77 7.29 18.14
C ARG A 297 12.41 7.94 17.86
N GLY A 298 11.31 7.23 18.09
CA GLY A 298 9.95 7.76 17.92
C GLY A 298 9.52 7.97 16.46
N TYR A 299 10.15 7.31 15.50
CA TYR A 299 9.70 7.32 14.12
C TYR A 299 8.46 6.44 13.96
N ASN A 300 7.58 6.81 13.03
CA ASN A 300 6.48 5.94 12.64
C ASN A 300 7.02 4.64 12.01
N ALA A 301 6.35 3.53 12.28
CA ALA A 301 6.71 2.24 11.71
C ALA A 301 6.74 2.28 10.17
N GLY A 302 7.76 1.67 9.59
CA GLY A 302 8.04 1.74 8.15
C GLY A 302 8.75 3.04 7.71
N TYR A 303 8.81 4.06 8.56
CA TYR A 303 9.41 5.37 8.24
C TYR A 303 10.65 5.68 9.08
N SER A 304 11.40 4.65 9.46
CA SER A 304 12.67 4.78 10.17
C SER A 304 13.69 5.61 9.37
N PHE A 305 14.50 6.41 10.04
CA PHE A 305 15.45 7.28 9.37
C PHE A 305 16.60 6.48 8.71
N LEU A 306 17.30 5.65 9.49
CA LEU A 306 18.43 4.89 8.98
C LEU A 306 18.00 3.85 7.95
N GLY A 307 16.88 3.18 8.17
CA GLY A 307 16.36 2.21 7.20
C GLY A 307 15.97 2.84 5.87
N ARG A 308 15.38 4.04 5.88
CA ARG A 308 15.08 4.76 4.63
C ARG A 308 16.33 5.33 3.96
N MET A 309 17.33 5.77 4.71
CA MET A 309 18.63 6.16 4.15
C MET A 309 19.34 4.97 3.49
N PHE A 310 19.29 3.78 4.13
CA PHE A 310 19.80 2.55 3.54
C PHE A 310 19.06 2.18 2.23
N ALA A 311 17.74 2.24 2.26
CA ALA A 311 16.90 2.02 1.08
C ALA A 311 17.21 3.00 -0.05
N LEU A 312 17.37 4.28 0.27
CA LEU A 312 17.73 5.32 -0.70
C LEU A 312 19.08 5.02 -1.36
N GLY A 313 20.08 4.61 -0.57
CA GLY A 313 21.37 4.19 -1.12
C GLY A 313 21.26 3.00 -2.07
N GLN A 314 20.42 2.01 -1.76
CA GLN A 314 20.17 0.88 -2.67
C GLN A 314 19.51 1.33 -3.98
N VAL A 315 18.45 2.15 -3.91
CA VAL A 315 17.74 2.65 -5.10
C VAL A 315 18.63 3.55 -5.93
N GLN A 316 19.41 4.43 -5.32
CA GLN A 316 20.40 5.28 -6.05
C GLN A 316 21.46 4.42 -6.77
N GLY A 317 21.93 3.34 -6.14
CA GLY A 317 22.86 2.40 -6.78
C GLY A 317 22.24 1.67 -7.99
N ILE A 318 20.94 1.30 -7.89
CA ILE A 318 20.20 0.73 -9.01
C ILE A 318 20.09 1.74 -10.15
N LEU A 319 19.61 2.96 -9.88
CA LEU A 319 19.44 4.02 -10.88
C LEU A 319 20.76 4.36 -11.56
N ALA A 320 21.84 4.56 -10.81
CA ALA A 320 23.17 4.85 -11.38
C ALA A 320 23.67 3.73 -12.32
N THR A 321 23.30 2.48 -12.04
CA THR A 321 23.65 1.32 -12.88
C THR A 321 22.80 1.30 -14.15
N VAL A 322 21.48 1.46 -14.01
CA VAL A 322 20.52 1.47 -15.12
C VAL A 322 20.80 2.65 -16.06
N ASP A 323 21.04 3.83 -15.53
CA ASP A 323 21.40 5.02 -16.32
C ASP A 323 22.65 4.77 -17.19
N ARG A 324 23.66 4.16 -16.59
CA ARG A 324 24.87 3.80 -17.33
C ARG A 324 24.57 2.80 -18.46
N GLU A 325 23.73 1.79 -18.21
CA GLU A 325 23.31 0.83 -19.23
C GLU A 325 22.53 1.49 -20.37
N LEU A 326 21.71 2.49 -20.05
CA LEU A 326 20.90 3.24 -21.01
C LEU A 326 21.66 4.39 -21.69
N GLY A 327 22.92 4.64 -21.30
CA GLY A 327 23.71 5.75 -21.82
C GLY A 327 23.28 7.12 -21.28
N ILE A 328 22.55 7.15 -20.17
CA ILE A 328 22.12 8.36 -19.47
C ILE A 328 23.22 8.77 -18.50
N LYS A 329 23.45 10.07 -18.37
CA LYS A 329 24.36 10.59 -17.34
C LYS A 329 23.61 10.68 -16.02
N TYR A 330 23.92 9.76 -15.08
CA TYR A 330 23.39 9.84 -13.72
C TYR A 330 23.80 11.17 -13.06
N GLN A 331 22.80 11.88 -12.56
CA GLN A 331 23.00 13.10 -11.77
C GLN A 331 22.57 12.83 -10.34
N GLN A 332 23.51 12.94 -9.39
CA GLN A 332 23.21 12.89 -7.97
C GLN A 332 22.88 14.31 -7.49
N PRO A 333 21.61 14.62 -7.19
CA PRO A 333 21.22 15.97 -6.80
C PRO A 333 21.90 16.42 -5.50
N GLY A 334 22.35 17.65 -5.46
CA GLY A 334 22.70 18.35 -4.24
C GLY A 334 24.09 18.07 -3.65
N PHE A 335 25.01 17.43 -4.38
CA PHE A 335 26.36 17.18 -3.87
C PHE A 335 27.43 18.14 -4.41
N PHE A 336 27.30 18.66 -5.63
CA PHE A 336 28.36 19.45 -6.29
C PHE A 336 27.82 20.54 -7.25
N ASP A 337 26.59 20.98 -7.06
CA ASP A 337 25.99 22.09 -7.83
C ASP A 337 26.35 23.45 -7.26
#